data_13dbd1831db4669efaab4291d2807320
#
_entry.id   13dbd1831db4669efaab4291d2807320
#
_cell.length_a   1.000
_cell.length_b   1.000
_cell.length_c   1.000
_cell.angle_alpha   90.00
_cell.angle_beta   90.00
_cell.angle_gamma   90.00
#
_symmetry.space_group_name_H-M   'P 1'
#
loop_
_entity.id
_entity.type
_entity.pdbx_description
1 polymer ?
#
loop_
_entity_poly.entity_id
_entity_poly.type
_entity_poly.pdbx_seq_one_letter_code
_entity_poly.pdbx_strand_id
1 'polypeptide(L)'
;MKRARASIDWSEAAEPLALAALLVTYSNALAIWAESRGRFPEALFRRLNPALIAGMLVYASRRPGGIRATGLGVSGLARSIGEGITSGLGLSILPLVFFRRPVLLDTPLEYGPVSKLTRREMLEDVLLRVPVGIALFEELAFRGLLYSSLRRSYSVKASVLWSSAAFAAWHLAVTYTSAVQTNIADTLRVPDRARPVVTPLVIPAAVAGGMITTGVAGIVFALLRERTHNLFGPILAHWIVDGLMIAALWARGTAVRPAEPLTQEEEERWDLGEEALAEALSS
;
A
#
# COMPACT_ATOMS: atom_id res chain seq x y z
N MET A 1 0.40 41.55 -22.74
CA MET A 1 0.98 40.21 -23.01
C MET A 1 -0.14 39.18 -23.00
N LYS A 2 -0.59 38.69 -24.14
CA LYS A 2 -1.55 37.60 -24.26
C LYS A 2 -0.83 36.30 -23.90
N ARG A 3 -1.17 35.66 -22.78
CA ARG A 3 -0.75 34.26 -22.51
C ARG A 3 -1.38 33.39 -23.60
N ALA A 4 -0.55 32.86 -24.51
CA ALA A 4 -0.99 31.83 -25.42
C ALA A 4 -1.52 30.66 -24.56
N ARG A 5 -2.80 30.30 -24.73
CA ARG A 5 -3.33 29.05 -24.25
C ARG A 5 -2.55 27.96 -25.01
N ALA A 6 -1.64 27.30 -24.33
CA ALA A 6 -1.02 26.10 -24.87
C ALA A 6 -2.15 25.10 -25.15
N SER A 7 -2.40 24.83 -26.41
CA SER A 7 -3.30 23.74 -26.81
C SER A 7 -2.68 22.43 -26.31
N ILE A 8 -3.45 21.64 -25.57
CA ILE A 8 -3.00 20.31 -25.17
C ILE A 8 -2.83 19.50 -26.45
N ASP A 9 -1.59 19.02 -26.68
CA ASP A 9 -1.36 18.03 -27.71
C ASP A 9 -1.91 16.68 -27.24
N TRP A 10 -3.08 16.32 -27.74
CA TRP A 10 -3.79 15.10 -27.36
C TRP A 10 -3.00 13.82 -27.71
N SER A 11 -2.11 13.87 -28.69
CA SER A 11 -1.25 12.74 -29.05
C SER A 11 -0.23 12.42 -27.95
N GLU A 12 0.31 13.46 -27.30
CA GLU A 12 1.22 13.32 -26.15
C GLU A 12 0.50 12.97 -24.84
N ALA A 13 -0.74 13.41 -24.69
CA ALA A 13 -1.55 13.14 -23.51
C ALA A 13 -2.15 11.72 -23.50
N ALA A 14 -2.33 11.10 -24.66
CA ALA A 14 -3.01 9.80 -24.79
C ALA A 14 -2.34 8.68 -23.99
N GLU A 15 -0.99 8.59 -24.03
CA GLU A 15 -0.28 7.54 -23.32
C GLU A 15 -0.45 7.63 -21.79
N PRO A 16 -0.15 8.76 -21.12
CA PRO A 16 -0.32 8.83 -19.66
C PRO A 16 -1.77 8.67 -19.22
N LEU A 17 -2.75 9.14 -20.00
CA LEU A 17 -4.17 8.91 -19.72
C LEU A 17 -4.55 7.44 -19.82
N ALA A 18 -4.09 6.74 -20.86
CA ALA A 18 -4.32 5.30 -21.03
C ALA A 18 -3.68 4.49 -19.88
N LEU A 19 -2.45 4.82 -19.49
CA LEU A 19 -1.78 4.20 -18.34
C LEU A 19 -2.56 4.44 -17.05
N ALA A 20 -2.97 5.67 -16.77
CA ALA A 20 -3.73 5.99 -15.57
C ALA A 20 -5.07 5.24 -15.54
N ALA A 21 -5.81 5.24 -16.66
CA ALA A 21 -7.09 4.53 -16.78
C ALA A 21 -6.92 3.01 -16.58
N LEU A 22 -5.90 2.41 -17.22
CA LEU A 22 -5.60 0.99 -17.08
C LEU A 22 -5.28 0.63 -15.62
N LEU A 23 -4.41 1.38 -14.98
CA LEU A 23 -4.01 1.13 -13.60
C LEU A 23 -5.21 1.24 -12.65
N VAL A 24 -5.95 2.36 -12.70
CA VAL A 24 -7.11 2.59 -11.83
C VAL A 24 -8.17 1.51 -12.04
N THR A 25 -8.47 1.16 -13.30
CA THR A 25 -9.44 0.10 -13.61
C THR A 25 -8.98 -1.26 -13.09
N TYR A 26 -7.71 -1.61 -13.30
CA TYR A 26 -7.15 -2.87 -12.86
C TYR A 26 -7.31 -3.09 -11.35
N SER A 27 -6.86 -2.14 -10.52
CA SER A 27 -6.94 -2.28 -9.07
C SER A 27 -8.38 -2.38 -8.57
N ASN A 28 -9.22 -1.43 -9.00
CA ASN A 28 -10.58 -1.38 -8.51
C ASN A 28 -11.42 -2.58 -8.98
N ALA A 29 -11.26 -3.03 -10.23
CA ALA A 29 -11.93 -4.23 -10.73
C ALA A 29 -11.48 -5.48 -9.98
N LEU A 30 -10.17 -5.59 -9.67
CA LEU A 30 -9.61 -6.72 -8.94
C LEU A 30 -10.07 -6.74 -7.48
N ALA A 31 -10.13 -5.59 -6.81
CA ALA A 31 -10.64 -5.48 -5.45
C ALA A 31 -12.14 -5.85 -5.36
N ILE A 32 -12.97 -5.34 -6.29
CA ILE A 32 -14.39 -5.67 -6.36
C ILE A 32 -14.60 -7.16 -6.66
N TRP A 33 -13.81 -7.71 -7.58
CA TRP A 33 -13.87 -9.14 -7.90
C TRP A 33 -13.47 -10.02 -6.71
N ALA A 34 -12.41 -9.66 -5.97
CA ALA A 34 -11.98 -10.38 -4.77
C ALA A 34 -13.07 -10.34 -3.69
N GLU A 35 -13.66 -9.18 -3.46
CA GLU A 35 -14.77 -9.01 -2.49
C GLU A 35 -15.98 -9.87 -2.87
N SER A 36 -16.37 -9.91 -4.15
CA SER A 36 -17.48 -10.73 -4.64
C SER A 36 -17.28 -12.24 -4.43
N ARG A 37 -16.03 -12.69 -4.24
CA ARG A 37 -15.67 -14.09 -3.98
C ARG A 37 -15.50 -14.41 -2.51
N GLY A 38 -15.62 -13.41 -1.62
CA GLY A 38 -15.45 -13.55 -0.17
C GLY A 38 -14.02 -13.93 0.25
N ARG A 39 -13.07 -13.90 -0.66
CA ARG A 39 -11.65 -14.17 -0.39
C ARG A 39 -10.73 -13.52 -1.43
N PHE A 40 -9.63 -13.01 -0.95
CA PHE A 40 -8.56 -12.50 -1.80
C PHE A 40 -7.78 -13.67 -2.42
N PRO A 41 -7.63 -13.75 -3.75
CA PRO A 41 -6.95 -14.87 -4.40
C PRO A 41 -5.43 -14.70 -4.33
N GLU A 42 -4.83 -14.92 -3.16
CA GLU A 42 -3.39 -14.73 -2.92
C GLU A 42 -2.50 -15.47 -3.94
N ALA A 43 -2.87 -16.70 -4.32
CA ALA A 43 -2.12 -17.48 -5.31
C ALA A 43 -2.09 -16.79 -6.69
N LEU A 44 -3.17 -16.05 -7.05
CA LEU A 44 -3.22 -15.27 -8.27
C LEU A 44 -2.26 -14.07 -8.18
N PHE A 45 -2.26 -13.36 -7.05
CA PHE A 45 -1.38 -12.22 -6.83
C PHE A 45 0.10 -12.58 -6.83
N ARG A 46 0.45 -13.70 -6.21
CA ARG A 46 1.83 -14.22 -6.19
C ARG A 46 2.36 -14.50 -7.60
N ARG A 47 1.50 -14.77 -8.58
CA ARG A 47 1.88 -15.03 -9.98
C ARG A 47 1.67 -13.81 -10.88
N LEU A 48 0.58 -13.08 -10.67
CA LEU A 48 0.17 -11.97 -11.53
C LEU A 48 1.09 -10.76 -11.39
N ASN A 49 1.41 -10.33 -10.16
CA ASN A 49 2.24 -9.15 -9.97
C ASN A 49 3.67 -9.30 -10.53
N PRO A 50 4.39 -10.42 -10.33
CA PRO A 50 5.66 -10.63 -11.03
C PRO A 50 5.54 -10.63 -12.55
N ALA A 51 4.48 -11.23 -13.11
CA ALA A 51 4.25 -11.22 -14.55
C ALA A 51 3.97 -9.81 -15.09
N LEU A 52 3.19 -9.01 -14.34
CA LEU A 52 2.92 -7.61 -14.69
C LEU A 52 4.17 -6.74 -14.54
N ILE A 53 4.99 -6.96 -13.50
CA ILE A 53 6.31 -6.29 -13.36
C ILE A 53 7.17 -6.59 -14.60
N ALA A 54 7.28 -7.85 -14.99
CA ALA A 54 8.02 -8.24 -16.19
C ALA A 54 7.45 -7.56 -17.45
N GLY A 55 6.13 -7.54 -17.61
CA GLY A 55 5.45 -6.82 -18.69
C GLY A 55 5.74 -5.33 -18.72
N MET A 56 5.72 -4.67 -17.55
CA MET A 56 6.08 -3.26 -17.40
C MET A 56 7.54 -2.99 -17.76
N LEU A 57 8.46 -3.87 -17.40
CA LEU A 57 9.87 -3.74 -17.75
C LEU A 57 10.10 -3.93 -19.26
N VAL A 58 9.41 -4.89 -19.88
CA VAL A 58 9.41 -5.07 -21.35
C VAL A 58 8.82 -3.85 -22.05
N TYR A 59 7.72 -3.30 -21.54
CA TYR A 59 7.14 -2.07 -22.06
C TYR A 59 8.15 -0.90 -21.94
N ALA A 60 8.73 -0.70 -20.75
CA ALA A 60 9.73 0.34 -20.52
C ALA A 60 10.94 0.21 -21.43
N SER A 61 11.44 -1.00 -21.70
CA SER A 61 12.61 -1.23 -22.56
C SER A 61 12.40 -0.77 -24.01
N ARG A 62 11.14 -0.71 -24.46
CA ARG A 62 10.75 -0.26 -25.81
C ARG A 62 10.46 1.25 -25.89
N ARG A 63 10.54 1.97 -24.76
CA ARG A 63 10.27 3.41 -24.69
C ARG A 63 11.58 4.23 -24.73
N PRO A 64 11.52 5.52 -25.10
CA PRO A 64 12.67 6.40 -25.03
C PRO A 64 13.31 6.40 -23.64
N GLY A 65 14.63 6.18 -23.56
CA GLY A 65 15.37 6.04 -22.32
C GLY A 65 15.36 4.65 -21.69
N GLY A 66 14.53 3.72 -22.22
CA GLY A 66 14.50 2.33 -21.78
C GLY A 66 14.14 2.16 -20.31
N ILE A 67 14.59 1.05 -19.71
CA ILE A 67 14.37 0.75 -18.28
C ILE A 67 14.97 1.84 -17.37
N ARG A 68 16.06 2.51 -17.80
CA ARG A 68 16.68 3.60 -16.99
C ARG A 68 15.73 4.77 -16.78
N ALA A 69 14.85 5.05 -17.75
CA ALA A 69 13.85 6.11 -17.61
C ALA A 69 12.84 5.86 -16.47
N THR A 70 12.61 4.61 -16.07
CA THR A 70 11.79 4.28 -14.91
C THR A 70 12.43 4.67 -13.58
N GLY A 71 13.74 4.92 -13.56
CA GLY A 71 14.51 5.17 -12.35
C GLY A 71 15.09 3.91 -11.70
N LEU A 72 14.93 2.76 -12.34
CA LEU A 72 15.64 1.55 -11.92
C LEU A 72 17.11 1.65 -12.36
N GLY A 73 18.01 1.87 -11.42
CA GLY A 73 19.43 2.03 -11.65
C GLY A 73 20.19 2.34 -10.37
N VAL A 74 21.53 2.31 -10.46
CA VAL A 74 22.41 2.53 -9.30
C VAL A 74 22.75 4.01 -9.07
N SER A 75 22.47 4.88 -10.05
CA SER A 75 22.76 6.32 -9.92
C SER A 75 21.90 6.94 -8.82
N GLY A 76 22.53 7.65 -7.89
CA GLY A 76 21.85 8.28 -6.76
C GLY A 76 21.26 7.30 -5.73
N LEU A 77 21.61 6.02 -5.78
CA LEU A 77 21.02 4.97 -4.95
C LEU A 77 21.14 5.25 -3.45
N ALA A 78 22.35 5.59 -2.96
CA ALA A 78 22.55 5.84 -1.53
C ALA A 78 21.70 7.01 -1.01
N ARG A 79 21.63 8.10 -1.77
CA ARG A 79 20.77 9.24 -1.48
C ARG A 79 19.29 8.83 -1.49
N SER A 80 18.88 8.08 -2.51
CA SER A 80 17.50 7.59 -2.67
C SER A 80 17.08 6.71 -1.49
N ILE A 81 17.95 5.82 -1.03
CA ILE A 81 17.71 4.98 0.16
C ILE A 81 17.54 5.86 1.40
N GLY A 82 18.45 6.79 1.66
CA GLY A 82 18.39 7.67 2.83
C GLY A 82 17.14 8.53 2.87
N GLU A 83 16.80 9.19 1.75
CA GLU A 83 15.58 9.98 1.63
C GLU A 83 14.31 9.09 1.70
N GLY A 84 14.36 7.86 1.17
CA GLY A 84 13.28 6.88 1.24
C GLY A 84 12.97 6.46 2.68
N ILE A 85 14.00 6.10 3.46
CA ILE A 85 13.85 5.74 4.89
C ILE A 85 13.24 6.91 5.66
N THR A 86 13.82 8.11 5.52
CA THR A 86 13.34 9.29 6.25
C THR A 86 11.89 9.62 5.92
N SER A 87 11.52 9.56 4.63
CA SER A 87 10.17 9.86 4.19
C SER A 87 9.17 8.78 4.62
N GLY A 88 9.55 7.50 4.54
CA GLY A 88 8.72 6.38 4.97
C GLY A 88 8.43 6.45 6.48
N LEU A 89 9.45 6.67 7.29
CA LEU A 89 9.27 6.87 8.73
C LEU A 89 8.41 8.11 9.03
N GLY A 90 8.67 9.24 8.36
CA GLY A 90 7.90 10.47 8.53
C GLY A 90 6.41 10.30 8.20
N LEU A 91 6.09 9.65 7.07
CA LEU A 91 4.72 9.36 6.67
C LEU A 91 4.01 8.40 7.65
N SER A 92 4.75 7.51 8.30
CA SER A 92 4.20 6.55 9.25
C SER A 92 3.85 7.14 10.61
N ILE A 93 4.40 8.31 10.99
CA ILE A 93 4.21 8.89 12.33
C ILE A 93 2.72 9.12 12.64
N LEU A 94 2.02 9.83 11.77
CA LEU A 94 0.63 10.22 12.02
C LEU A 94 -0.32 9.02 12.13
N PRO A 95 -0.32 8.06 11.20
CA PRO A 95 -1.10 6.83 11.32
C PRO A 95 -0.75 6.02 12.57
N LEU A 96 0.54 5.86 12.90
CA LEU A 96 0.96 5.11 14.09
C LEU A 96 0.51 5.78 15.40
N VAL A 97 0.56 7.12 15.48
CA VAL A 97 0.03 7.87 16.62
C VAL A 97 -1.48 7.68 16.73
N PHE A 98 -2.21 7.77 15.60
CA PHE A 98 -3.65 7.53 15.56
C PHE A 98 -4.00 6.11 16.02
N PHE A 99 -3.28 5.09 15.55
CA PHE A 99 -3.51 3.71 16.00
C PHE A 99 -3.16 3.49 17.48
N ARG A 100 -2.15 4.16 18.02
CA ARG A 100 -1.78 4.00 19.43
C ARG A 100 -2.72 4.69 20.40
N ARG A 101 -3.30 5.82 20.00
CA ARG A 101 -4.20 6.64 20.86
C ARG A 101 -5.40 7.08 20.03
N PRO A 102 -6.35 6.20 19.75
CA PRO A 102 -7.54 6.58 19.02
C PRO A 102 -8.40 7.50 19.88
N VAL A 103 -8.25 8.82 19.67
CA VAL A 103 -9.02 9.84 20.41
C VAL A 103 -10.52 9.74 20.07
N LEU A 104 -10.82 9.19 18.90
CA LEU A 104 -12.17 9.11 18.34
C LEU A 104 -12.85 7.75 18.53
N LEU A 105 -12.16 6.75 19.08
CA LEU A 105 -12.67 5.40 19.22
C LEU A 105 -12.74 4.97 20.69
N ASP A 106 -13.78 4.25 21.07
CA ASP A 106 -13.95 3.68 22.41
C ASP A 106 -13.09 2.42 22.62
N THR A 107 -12.85 1.69 21.54
CA THR A 107 -11.97 0.51 21.52
C THR A 107 -10.90 0.65 20.45
N PRO A 108 -9.78 -0.08 20.52
CA PRO A 108 -8.76 -0.07 19.50
C PRO A 108 -9.32 -0.41 18.11
N LEU A 109 -8.76 0.25 17.07
CA LEU A 109 -9.09 -0.09 15.69
C LEU A 109 -8.56 -1.48 15.36
N GLU A 110 -9.44 -2.35 14.90
CA GLU A 110 -9.12 -3.68 14.41
C GLU A 110 -9.37 -3.77 12.92
N TYR A 111 -8.46 -4.44 12.21
CA TYR A 111 -8.60 -4.78 10.81
C TYR A 111 -8.53 -6.29 10.66
N GLY A 112 -9.69 -6.92 10.44
CA GLY A 112 -9.86 -8.36 10.48
C GLY A 112 -8.84 -9.18 9.66
N PRO A 113 -8.51 -8.80 8.42
CA PRO A 113 -7.52 -9.52 7.63
C PRO A 113 -6.12 -9.56 8.25
N VAL A 114 -5.70 -8.50 8.96
CA VAL A 114 -4.36 -8.41 9.58
C VAL A 114 -4.36 -8.97 10.99
N SER A 115 -5.41 -8.71 11.77
CA SER A 115 -5.48 -9.16 13.17
C SER A 115 -5.54 -10.68 13.32
N LYS A 116 -5.89 -11.41 12.26
CA LYS A 116 -5.98 -12.89 12.24
C LYS A 116 -4.69 -13.58 11.78
N LEU A 117 -3.70 -12.83 11.32
CA LEU A 117 -2.43 -13.40 10.85
C LEU A 117 -1.66 -14.02 12.00
N THR A 118 -1.05 -15.16 11.76
CA THR A 118 0.03 -15.69 12.61
C THR A 118 1.27 -14.78 12.51
N ARG A 119 2.18 -14.89 13.47
CA ARG A 119 3.45 -14.14 13.41
C ARG A 119 4.22 -14.42 12.12
N ARG A 120 4.21 -15.67 11.65
CA ARG A 120 4.89 -16.07 10.41
C ARG A 120 4.27 -15.39 9.21
N GLU A 121 2.96 -15.43 9.07
CA GLU A 121 2.23 -14.79 7.96
C GLU A 121 2.43 -13.27 7.95
N MET A 122 2.39 -12.63 9.13
CA MET A 122 2.68 -11.20 9.25
C MET A 122 4.11 -10.88 8.78
N LEU A 123 5.11 -11.68 9.17
CA LEU A 123 6.49 -11.49 8.71
C LEU A 123 6.64 -11.75 7.22
N GLU A 124 6.00 -12.77 6.66
CA GLU A 124 5.96 -13.03 5.22
C GLU A 124 5.33 -11.85 4.46
N ASP A 125 4.25 -11.28 4.98
CA ASP A 125 3.63 -10.09 4.41
C ASP A 125 4.57 -8.89 4.41
N VAL A 126 5.12 -8.55 5.56
CA VAL A 126 5.97 -7.36 5.73
C VAL A 126 7.28 -7.48 4.96
N LEU A 127 7.91 -8.66 4.94
CA LEU A 127 9.25 -8.82 4.39
C LEU A 127 9.29 -9.30 2.93
N LEU A 128 8.20 -9.87 2.41
CA LEU A 128 8.16 -10.41 1.04
C LEU A 128 7.01 -9.84 0.23
N ARG A 129 5.76 -9.97 0.69
CA ARG A 129 4.59 -9.56 -0.09
C ARG A 129 4.55 -8.05 -0.30
N VAL A 130 4.75 -7.27 0.75
CA VAL A 130 4.72 -5.81 0.64
C VAL A 130 5.86 -5.26 -0.22
N PRO A 131 7.15 -5.57 0.04
CA PRO A 131 8.22 -4.95 -0.74
C PRO A 131 8.25 -5.37 -2.21
N VAL A 132 7.95 -6.63 -2.52
CA VAL A 132 8.06 -7.17 -3.88
C VAL A 132 6.71 -7.14 -4.60
N GLY A 133 5.65 -7.59 -3.94
CA GLY A 133 4.33 -7.75 -4.55
C GLY A 133 3.52 -6.45 -4.59
N ILE A 134 3.76 -5.50 -3.70
CA ILE A 134 3.01 -4.24 -3.60
C ILE A 134 3.92 -3.07 -3.96
N ALA A 135 4.88 -2.71 -3.10
CA ALA A 135 5.65 -1.49 -3.26
C ALA A 135 6.45 -1.43 -4.58
N LEU A 136 7.17 -2.50 -4.93
CA LEU A 136 7.89 -2.53 -6.22
C LEU A 136 6.92 -2.44 -7.41
N PHE A 137 5.82 -3.18 -7.38
CA PHE A 137 4.82 -3.17 -8.45
C PHE A 137 4.20 -1.79 -8.62
N GLU A 138 3.70 -1.20 -7.55
CA GLU A 138 3.00 0.08 -7.59
C GLU A 138 3.96 1.23 -7.91
N GLU A 139 5.16 1.27 -7.32
CA GLU A 139 6.11 2.34 -7.63
C GLU A 139 6.64 2.24 -9.06
N LEU A 140 6.84 1.03 -9.60
CA LEU A 140 7.19 0.87 -11.01
C LEU A 140 6.05 1.36 -11.92
N ALA A 141 4.79 1.04 -11.60
CA ALA A 141 3.63 1.46 -12.36
C ALA A 141 3.45 2.99 -12.32
N PHE A 142 3.44 3.58 -11.11
CA PHE A 142 3.09 4.99 -10.94
C PHE A 142 4.30 5.92 -11.10
N ARG A 143 5.47 5.63 -10.52
CA ARG A 143 6.65 6.51 -10.55
C ARG A 143 7.62 6.13 -11.66
N GLY A 144 7.65 4.83 -11.98
CA GLY A 144 8.43 4.33 -13.11
C GLY A 144 7.81 4.65 -14.46
N LEU A 145 6.54 4.32 -14.68
CA LEU A 145 5.89 4.45 -15.98
C LEU A 145 5.03 5.70 -16.10
N LEU A 146 3.97 5.82 -15.29
CA LEU A 146 3.00 6.91 -15.41
C LEU A 146 3.65 8.28 -15.19
N TYR A 147 4.37 8.47 -14.09
CA TYR A 147 5.07 9.72 -13.80
C TYR A 147 6.09 10.07 -14.88
N SER A 148 6.91 9.09 -15.30
CA SER A 148 7.90 9.31 -16.36
C SER A 148 7.26 9.64 -17.71
N SER A 149 6.09 9.09 -18.01
CA SER A 149 5.31 9.47 -19.19
C SER A 149 4.78 10.90 -19.10
N LEU A 150 4.20 11.27 -17.96
CA LEU A 150 3.73 12.65 -17.70
C LEU A 150 4.85 13.67 -17.78
N ARG A 151 6.07 13.34 -17.28
CA ARG A 151 7.23 14.24 -17.28
C ARG A 151 7.77 14.58 -18.67
N ARG A 152 7.39 13.83 -19.70
CA ARG A 152 7.77 14.16 -21.08
C ARG A 152 7.00 15.38 -21.62
N SER A 153 5.76 15.57 -21.18
CA SER A 153 4.87 16.59 -21.76
C SER A 153 4.40 17.64 -20.74
N TYR A 154 4.55 17.35 -19.44
CA TYR A 154 4.03 18.22 -18.39
C TYR A 154 5.11 18.68 -17.41
N SER A 155 4.81 19.81 -16.73
CA SER A 155 5.65 20.33 -15.65
C SER A 155 5.76 19.34 -14.49
N VAL A 156 6.80 19.45 -13.66
CA VAL A 156 6.97 18.65 -12.43
C VAL A 156 5.70 18.69 -11.57
N LYS A 157 5.18 19.89 -11.31
CA LYS A 157 3.98 20.08 -10.49
C LYS A 157 2.77 19.33 -11.04
N ALA A 158 2.51 19.45 -12.33
CA ALA A 158 1.39 18.76 -12.97
C ALA A 158 1.60 17.24 -12.93
N SER A 159 2.80 16.75 -13.25
CA SER A 159 3.11 15.31 -13.23
C SER A 159 2.98 14.71 -11.83
N VAL A 160 3.45 15.40 -10.79
CA VAL A 160 3.27 14.99 -9.39
C VAL A 160 1.79 14.90 -9.05
N LEU A 161 1.01 15.95 -9.34
CA LEU A 161 -0.42 15.97 -8.98
C LEU A 161 -1.22 14.91 -9.73
N TRP A 162 -1.02 14.77 -11.04
CA TRP A 162 -1.76 13.79 -11.85
C TRP A 162 -1.42 12.34 -11.48
N SER A 163 -0.12 12.02 -11.29
CA SER A 163 0.27 10.67 -10.88
C SER A 163 -0.23 10.32 -9.47
N SER A 164 -0.26 11.31 -8.56
CA SER A 164 -0.75 11.11 -7.19
C SER A 164 -2.28 11.01 -7.13
N ALA A 165 -3.00 11.75 -7.96
CA ALA A 165 -4.45 11.62 -8.10
C ALA A 165 -4.84 10.24 -8.66
N ALA A 166 -4.12 9.76 -9.68
CA ALA A 166 -4.31 8.41 -10.21
C ALA A 166 -3.97 7.34 -9.14
N PHE A 167 -2.93 7.56 -8.33
CA PHE A 167 -2.57 6.67 -7.23
C PHE A 167 -3.63 6.64 -6.13
N ALA A 168 -4.21 7.79 -5.77
CA ALA A 168 -5.37 7.83 -4.87
C ALA A 168 -6.56 7.06 -5.45
N ALA A 169 -6.91 7.30 -6.72
CA ALA A 169 -8.02 6.63 -7.39
C ALA A 169 -7.81 5.10 -7.53
N TRP A 170 -6.56 4.64 -7.66
CA TRP A 170 -6.18 3.23 -7.60
C TRP A 170 -6.62 2.56 -6.29
N HIS A 171 -6.59 3.29 -5.18
CA HIS A 171 -6.92 2.78 -3.85
C HIS A 171 -8.40 2.87 -3.47
N LEU A 172 -9.29 3.35 -4.34
CA LEU A 172 -10.70 3.60 -4.00
C LEU A 172 -11.40 2.33 -3.47
N ALA A 173 -11.42 1.26 -4.24
CA ALA A 173 -12.10 0.02 -3.84
C ALA A 173 -11.38 -0.67 -2.68
N VAL A 174 -10.04 -0.69 -2.67
CA VAL A 174 -9.26 -1.26 -1.55
C VAL A 174 -9.51 -0.49 -0.25
N THR A 175 -9.59 0.84 -0.30
CA THR A 175 -9.90 1.66 0.88
C THR A 175 -11.32 1.41 1.38
N TYR A 176 -12.29 1.25 0.46
CA TYR A 176 -13.66 0.90 0.82
C TYR A 176 -13.73 -0.49 1.49
N THR A 177 -13.17 -1.53 0.86
CA THR A 177 -13.18 -2.89 1.42
C THR A 177 -12.43 -2.95 2.74
N SER A 178 -11.33 -2.22 2.88
CA SER A 178 -10.61 -2.10 4.15
C SER A 178 -11.47 -1.42 5.22
N ALA A 179 -12.14 -0.31 4.90
CA ALA A 179 -12.97 0.42 5.86
C ALA A 179 -14.12 -0.45 6.40
N VAL A 180 -14.81 -1.21 5.54
CA VAL A 180 -15.90 -2.11 5.95
C VAL A 180 -15.42 -3.35 6.72
N GLN A 181 -14.14 -3.72 6.58
CA GLN A 181 -13.54 -4.84 7.31
C GLN A 181 -12.91 -4.42 8.64
N THR A 182 -13.00 -3.13 9.00
CA THR A 182 -12.62 -2.63 10.32
C THR A 182 -13.82 -2.50 11.23
N ASN A 183 -13.57 -2.43 12.54
CA ASN A 183 -14.59 -2.13 13.56
C ASN A 183 -14.89 -0.63 13.72
N ILE A 184 -14.44 0.24 12.80
CA ILE A 184 -14.48 1.70 12.97
C ILE A 184 -15.90 2.24 13.19
N ALA A 185 -16.91 1.68 12.50
CA ALA A 185 -18.28 2.13 12.61
C ALA A 185 -18.91 1.81 13.99
N ASP A 186 -18.52 0.67 14.58
CA ASP A 186 -19.06 0.19 15.84
C ASP A 186 -18.38 0.82 17.06
N THR A 187 -17.13 1.24 16.89
CA THR A 187 -16.28 1.72 17.98
C THR A 187 -16.14 3.23 18.05
N LEU A 188 -16.79 3.98 17.14
CA LEU A 188 -16.72 5.43 17.11
C LEU A 188 -17.31 6.04 18.37
N ARG A 189 -16.52 6.90 19.05
CA ARG A 189 -16.93 7.62 20.26
C ARG A 189 -17.87 8.77 19.91
N VAL A 190 -19.16 8.49 19.89
CA VAL A 190 -20.22 9.48 19.66
C VAL A 190 -21.36 9.30 20.66
N PRO A 191 -22.01 10.40 21.14
CA PRO A 191 -23.20 10.30 21.97
C PRO A 191 -24.30 9.50 21.26
N ASP A 192 -25.07 8.68 21.99
CA ASP A 192 -26.11 7.83 21.42
C ASP A 192 -27.12 8.61 20.56
N ARG A 193 -27.47 9.83 20.97
CA ARG A 193 -28.36 10.71 20.19
C ARG A 193 -27.80 11.11 18.81
N ALA A 194 -26.49 11.11 18.64
CA ALA A 194 -25.84 11.46 17.39
C ALA A 194 -25.53 10.21 16.52
N ARG A 195 -25.51 9.02 17.10
CA ARG A 195 -25.14 7.77 16.45
C ARG A 195 -25.95 7.50 15.16
N PRO A 196 -27.29 7.67 15.11
CA PRO A 196 -28.06 7.44 13.88
C PRO A 196 -27.65 8.34 12.70
N VAL A 197 -27.15 9.54 12.99
CA VAL A 197 -26.71 10.50 11.94
C VAL A 197 -25.27 10.26 11.56
N VAL A 198 -24.40 9.92 12.51
CA VAL A 198 -22.96 9.81 12.31
C VAL A 198 -22.57 8.47 11.68
N THR A 199 -23.15 7.35 12.13
CA THR A 199 -22.78 6.01 11.66
C THR A 199 -22.83 5.85 10.14
N PRO A 200 -23.85 6.32 9.40
CA PRO A 200 -23.88 6.22 7.94
C PRO A 200 -22.76 6.98 7.23
N LEU A 201 -22.16 7.98 7.90
CA LEU A 201 -21.09 8.81 7.35
C LEU A 201 -19.69 8.25 7.62
N VAL A 202 -19.56 7.27 8.52
CA VAL A 202 -18.25 6.75 8.96
C VAL A 202 -17.49 6.11 7.81
N ILE A 203 -18.11 5.21 7.07
CA ILE A 203 -17.45 4.52 5.95
C ILE A 203 -17.07 5.50 4.83
N PRO A 204 -17.99 6.37 4.33
CA PRO A 204 -17.61 7.40 3.37
C PRO A 204 -16.47 8.31 3.84
N ALA A 205 -16.47 8.72 5.13
CA ALA A 205 -15.40 9.53 5.71
C ALA A 205 -14.07 8.76 5.78
N ALA A 206 -14.10 7.49 6.17
CA ALA A 206 -12.92 6.63 6.19
C ALA A 206 -12.33 6.43 4.79
N VAL A 207 -13.18 6.22 3.79
CA VAL A 207 -12.76 6.15 2.37
C VAL A 207 -12.14 7.45 1.91
N ALA A 208 -12.78 8.59 2.15
CA ALA A 208 -12.24 9.89 1.79
C ALA A 208 -10.88 10.15 2.50
N GLY A 209 -10.78 9.83 3.79
CA GLY A 209 -9.53 9.93 4.55
C GLY A 209 -8.42 9.05 3.98
N GLY A 210 -8.73 7.80 3.63
CA GLY A 210 -7.79 6.89 2.98
C GLY A 210 -7.33 7.40 1.61
N MET A 211 -8.24 7.88 0.78
CA MET A 211 -7.93 8.49 -0.52
C MET A 211 -7.01 9.72 -0.38
N ILE A 212 -7.27 10.58 0.61
CA ILE A 212 -6.41 11.74 0.90
C ILE A 212 -5.03 11.27 1.35
N THR A 213 -4.96 10.32 2.26
CA THR A 213 -3.70 9.79 2.80
C THR A 213 -2.84 9.17 1.71
N THR A 214 -3.44 8.32 0.86
CA THR A 214 -2.72 7.70 -0.28
C THR A 214 -2.32 8.74 -1.33
N GLY A 215 -3.15 9.77 -1.56
CA GLY A 215 -2.81 10.90 -2.44
C GLY A 215 -1.60 11.70 -1.91
N VAL A 216 -1.55 11.99 -0.61
CA VAL A 216 -0.41 12.67 0.04
C VAL A 216 0.86 11.81 -0.03
N ALA A 217 0.76 10.52 0.29
CA ALA A 217 1.87 9.58 0.11
C ALA A 217 2.34 9.56 -1.35
N GLY A 218 1.39 9.55 -2.28
CA GLY A 218 1.64 9.66 -3.70
C GLY A 218 2.47 10.87 -4.11
N ILE A 219 2.17 12.04 -3.54
CA ILE A 219 2.94 13.28 -3.76
C ILE A 219 4.37 13.11 -3.23
N VAL A 220 4.54 12.59 -2.02
CA VAL A 220 5.86 12.38 -1.43
C VAL A 220 6.69 11.41 -2.27
N PHE A 221 6.13 10.28 -2.69
CA PHE A 221 6.83 9.30 -3.52
C PHE A 221 7.20 9.86 -4.89
N ALA A 222 6.31 10.65 -5.52
CA ALA A 222 6.63 11.32 -6.79
C ALA A 222 7.73 12.38 -6.64
N LEU A 223 7.76 13.14 -5.54
CA LEU A 223 8.81 14.09 -5.22
C LEU A 223 10.14 13.40 -4.92
N LEU A 224 10.14 12.27 -4.20
CA LEU A 224 11.32 11.43 -4.00
C LEU A 224 11.89 10.97 -5.34
N ARG A 225 11.03 10.48 -6.23
CA ARG A 225 11.41 10.07 -7.59
C ARG A 225 12.01 11.21 -8.39
N GLU A 226 11.43 12.41 -8.34
CA GLU A 226 11.95 13.61 -9.04
C GLU A 226 13.29 14.05 -8.49
N ARG A 227 13.46 14.10 -7.16
CA ARG A 227 14.67 14.60 -6.51
C ARG A 227 15.87 13.67 -6.63
N THR A 228 15.62 12.36 -6.58
CA THR A 228 16.70 11.36 -6.57
C THR A 228 16.94 10.75 -7.94
N HIS A 229 16.03 10.94 -8.89
CA HIS A 229 16.00 10.29 -10.20
C HIS A 229 16.08 8.75 -10.10
N ASN A 230 15.74 8.20 -8.95
CA ASN A 230 15.88 6.79 -8.62
C ASN A 230 14.56 6.26 -8.01
N LEU A 231 14.22 5.01 -8.30
CA LEU A 231 12.94 4.40 -7.89
C LEU A 231 13.04 3.70 -6.52
N PHE A 232 14.24 3.38 -6.04
CA PHE A 232 14.39 2.65 -4.78
C PHE A 232 13.95 3.46 -3.55
N GLY A 233 14.08 4.80 -3.58
CA GLY A 233 13.58 5.64 -2.49
C GLY A 233 12.07 5.55 -2.30
N PRO A 234 11.26 5.80 -3.35
CA PRO A 234 9.81 5.57 -3.30
C PRO A 234 9.43 4.16 -2.87
N ILE A 235 10.06 3.11 -3.45
CA ILE A 235 9.80 1.71 -3.08
C ILE A 235 10.07 1.49 -1.58
N LEU A 236 11.18 1.98 -1.06
CA LEU A 236 11.55 1.81 0.34
C LEU A 236 10.63 2.60 1.27
N ALA A 237 10.27 3.83 0.91
CA ALA A 237 9.32 4.64 1.67
C ALA A 237 7.93 3.97 1.74
N HIS A 238 7.45 3.46 0.63
CA HIS A 238 6.19 2.72 0.52
C HIS A 238 6.22 1.46 1.40
N TRP A 239 7.26 0.63 1.24
CA TRP A 239 7.44 -0.57 2.07
C TRP A 239 7.45 -0.27 3.56
N ILE A 240 8.15 0.79 3.99
CA ILE A 240 8.20 1.19 5.41
C ILE A 240 6.80 1.58 5.91
N VAL A 241 6.07 2.38 5.14
CA VAL A 241 4.71 2.80 5.53
C VAL A 241 3.81 1.58 5.71
N ASP A 242 3.70 0.73 4.69
CA ASP A 242 2.78 -0.41 4.73
C ASP A 242 3.22 -1.46 5.76
N GLY A 243 4.52 -1.75 5.81
CA GLY A 243 5.08 -2.71 6.76
C GLY A 243 4.85 -2.30 8.22
N LEU A 244 5.05 -1.03 8.54
CA LEU A 244 4.77 -0.51 9.88
C LEU A 244 3.27 -0.49 10.21
N MET A 245 2.40 -0.20 9.22
CA MET A 245 0.96 -0.26 9.42
C MET A 245 0.48 -1.69 9.70
N ILE A 246 0.91 -2.67 8.91
CA ILE A 246 0.60 -4.09 9.11
C ILE A 246 1.09 -4.54 10.48
N ALA A 247 2.35 -4.29 10.82
CA ALA A 247 2.93 -4.68 12.11
C ALA A 247 2.19 -4.04 13.30
N ALA A 248 1.80 -2.76 13.19
CA ALA A 248 1.08 -2.06 14.25
C ALA A 248 -0.35 -2.60 14.44
N LEU A 249 -1.07 -2.88 13.36
CA LEU A 249 -2.42 -3.44 13.40
C LEU A 249 -2.39 -4.88 13.93
N TRP A 250 -1.42 -5.68 13.48
CA TRP A 250 -1.23 -7.04 13.96
C TRP A 250 -0.92 -7.09 15.46
N ALA A 251 0.03 -6.28 15.94
CA ALA A 251 0.39 -6.23 17.34
C ALA A 251 -0.78 -5.83 18.25
N ARG A 252 -1.75 -5.06 17.75
CA ARG A 252 -2.97 -4.73 18.49
C ARG A 252 -3.97 -5.87 18.50
N GLY A 253 -4.19 -6.53 17.37
CA GLY A 253 -5.09 -7.69 17.30
C GLY A 253 -4.64 -8.81 18.24
N THR A 254 -3.34 -9.05 18.38
CA THR A 254 -2.81 -10.05 19.32
C THR A 254 -2.92 -9.64 20.79
N ALA A 255 -2.89 -8.34 21.11
CA ALA A 255 -3.03 -7.85 22.48
C ALA A 255 -4.47 -7.95 23.03
N VAL A 256 -5.46 -8.05 22.16
CA VAL A 256 -6.88 -8.14 22.52
C VAL A 256 -7.37 -9.61 22.61
N ARG A 257 -6.63 -10.56 22.04
CA ARG A 257 -6.97 -11.97 22.12
C ARG A 257 -6.48 -12.57 23.44
N PRO A 258 -7.35 -13.25 24.22
CA PRO A 258 -6.89 -14.30 25.12
C PRO A 258 -6.14 -15.30 24.25
N ALA A 259 -4.99 -15.79 24.73
CA ALA A 259 -4.32 -16.90 24.07
C ALA A 259 -5.38 -17.99 23.83
N GLU A 260 -5.70 -18.29 22.58
CA GLU A 260 -6.55 -19.45 22.30
C GLU A 260 -5.82 -20.64 22.88
N PRO A 261 -6.50 -21.48 23.71
CA PRO A 261 -5.90 -22.70 24.17
C PRO A 261 -5.45 -23.49 22.94
N LEU A 262 -4.23 -24.00 22.99
CA LEU A 262 -3.68 -24.85 21.94
C LEU A 262 -4.70 -25.94 21.63
N THR A 263 -4.94 -26.22 20.35
CA THR A 263 -5.72 -27.40 19.98
C THR A 263 -4.99 -28.65 20.42
N GLN A 264 -5.71 -29.75 20.69
CA GLN A 264 -5.07 -31.02 21.08
C GLN A 264 -3.95 -31.45 20.11
N GLU A 265 -4.12 -31.20 18.80
CA GLU A 265 -3.07 -31.47 17.79
C GLU A 265 -1.84 -30.57 17.93
N GLU A 266 -2.02 -29.34 18.39
CA GLU A 266 -0.91 -28.40 18.64
C GLU A 266 -0.19 -28.75 19.94
N GLU A 267 -0.92 -29.17 20.99
CA GLU A 267 -0.33 -29.68 22.23
C GLU A 267 0.49 -30.95 21.97
N GLU A 268 -0.08 -31.93 21.27
CA GLU A 268 0.65 -33.16 20.89
C GLU A 268 1.90 -32.87 20.04
N ARG A 269 1.85 -31.88 19.16
CA ARG A 269 3.01 -31.46 18.34
C ARG A 269 4.08 -30.74 19.17
N TRP A 270 3.67 -30.01 20.20
CA TRP A 270 4.59 -29.40 21.16
C TRP A 270 5.31 -30.46 21.99
N ASP A 271 4.57 -31.42 22.56
CA ASP A 271 5.09 -32.50 23.38
C ASP A 271 6.10 -33.36 22.59
N LEU A 272 5.77 -33.71 21.34
CA LEU A 272 6.69 -34.43 20.44
C LEU A 272 7.96 -33.60 20.10
N GLY A 273 7.82 -32.28 20.01
CA GLY A 273 8.95 -31.38 19.79
C GLY A 273 9.87 -31.28 21.03
N GLU A 274 9.29 -31.22 22.24
CA GLU A 274 10.06 -31.21 23.49
C GLU A 274 10.76 -32.53 23.73
N GLU A 275 10.11 -33.68 23.47
CA GLU A 275 10.75 -35.02 23.60
C GLU A 275 11.94 -35.17 22.63
N ALA A 276 11.75 -34.78 21.35
CA ALA A 276 12.82 -34.82 20.35
C ALA A 276 13.99 -33.89 20.69
N LEU A 277 13.72 -32.73 21.28
CA LEU A 277 14.74 -31.79 21.71
C LEU A 277 15.51 -32.34 22.96
N ALA A 278 14.79 -32.95 23.92
CA ALA A 278 15.38 -33.56 25.10
C ALA A 278 16.28 -34.75 24.73
N GLU A 279 15.85 -35.56 23.76
CA GLU A 279 16.63 -36.69 23.24
C GLU A 279 17.92 -36.21 22.52
N ALA A 280 17.78 -35.13 21.70
CA ALA A 280 18.94 -34.54 21.02
C ALA A 280 19.96 -33.87 21.97
N LEU A 281 19.53 -33.40 23.14
CA LEU A 281 20.41 -32.78 24.15
C LEU A 281 21.02 -33.80 25.10
N SER A 282 20.52 -35.05 25.13
CA SER A 282 21.02 -36.13 25.98
C SER A 282 22.00 -37.07 25.26
N SER A 283 22.13 -36.95 23.96
CA SER A 283 23.08 -37.67 23.08
C SER A 283 24.36 -36.86 22.83
#